data_40e2803ab66096c8e9aad60be8ab668f
#
_entry.id   40e2803ab66096c8e9aad60be8ab668f
#
_cell.length_a   1.000
_cell.length_b   1.000
_cell.length_c   1.000
_cell.angle_alpha   90.00
_cell.angle_beta   90.00
_cell.angle_gamma   90.00
#
_symmetry.space_group_name_H-M   'P 1'
#
loop_
_entity.id
_entity.type
_entity.pdbx_description
1 polymer ?
#
loop_
_entity_poly.entity_id
_entity_poly.type
_entity_poly.pdbx_seq_one_letter_code
_entity_poly.pdbx_strand_id
1 'polypeptide(L)'
;APETKDNDFTWKDFQARNNNELVAVYGNFVNRALQLTKKYFDSVVPAAGELNDYDRETLKEFADVKAEVEKLLDVFKFRDAQKEAMNLARIGNKYLADTEPWKLAKTDMERVATILHISLQLVANLAIAFEPFLPFSSEKLRKMLNMDSFDWAELGHTDLLPAGHQLGTPELLFEKIEDDVIQAQVDKLLATKKANEAATYKANPIKPTIAFEDFEKLDIRVGTVLECEAVPKMKKLLKFKIADGLENRTIVSGIAQHYKPEELV
;
A
#
# COMPACT_ATOMS: atom_id res chain seq x y z
N ALA A 1 -4.11 2.12 8.54
CA ALA A 1 -5.25 1.69 9.38
C ALA A 1 -6.34 2.76 9.36
N PRO A 2 -7.62 2.40 9.40
CA PRO A 2 -8.70 3.37 9.60
C PRO A 2 -8.63 3.92 11.03
N GLU A 3 -8.72 5.24 11.18
CA GLU A 3 -8.78 5.91 12.48
C GLU A 3 -10.19 6.45 12.77
N THR A 4 -10.71 7.26 11.86
CA THR A 4 -12.01 7.93 12.00
C THR A 4 -12.98 7.67 10.86
N LYS A 5 -12.53 7.05 9.78
CA LYS A 5 -13.32 6.74 8.58
C LYS A 5 -12.92 5.37 8.06
N ASP A 6 -13.84 4.72 7.37
CA ASP A 6 -13.56 3.50 6.63
C ASP A 6 -12.43 3.74 5.61
N ASN A 7 -11.66 2.70 5.36
CA ASN A 7 -10.55 2.76 4.43
C ASN A 7 -10.61 1.57 3.48
N ASP A 8 -10.57 1.86 2.20
CA ASP A 8 -10.50 0.83 1.17
C ASP A 8 -9.07 0.30 1.04
N PHE A 9 -8.95 -1.00 0.93
CA PHE A 9 -7.69 -1.65 0.62
C PHE A 9 -7.61 -1.99 -0.87
N THR A 10 -6.53 -1.56 -1.52
CA THR A 10 -6.17 -2.03 -2.85
C THR A 10 -4.73 -2.53 -2.87
N TRP A 11 -4.48 -3.60 -3.61
CA TRP A 11 -3.13 -4.14 -3.78
C TRP A 11 -2.16 -3.13 -4.41
N LYS A 12 -2.65 -2.28 -5.31
CA LYS A 12 -1.85 -1.21 -5.95
C LYS A 12 -1.45 -0.12 -4.96
N ASP A 13 -2.34 0.33 -4.08
CA ASP A 13 -1.99 1.32 -3.04
C ASP A 13 -1.00 0.72 -2.03
N PHE A 14 -1.20 -0.56 -1.64
CA PHE A 14 -0.26 -1.28 -0.78
C PHE A 14 1.13 -1.35 -1.40
N GLN A 15 1.24 -1.76 -2.68
CA GLN A 15 2.50 -1.78 -3.42
C GLN A 15 3.15 -0.40 -3.48
N ALA A 16 2.37 0.63 -3.83
CA ALA A 16 2.87 1.99 -3.96
C ALA A 16 3.43 2.52 -2.63
N ARG A 17 2.74 2.28 -1.51
CA ARG A 17 3.22 2.69 -0.18
C ARG A 17 4.48 1.93 0.23
N ASN A 18 4.51 0.61 0.03
CA ASN A 18 5.72 -0.16 0.30
C ASN A 18 6.91 0.36 -0.52
N ASN A 19 6.75 0.50 -1.83
CA ASN A 19 7.85 0.82 -2.72
C ASN A 19 8.31 2.28 -2.58
N ASN A 20 7.39 3.23 -2.41
CA ASN A 20 7.71 4.66 -2.39
C ASN A 20 8.10 5.17 -1.00
N GLU A 21 7.57 4.59 0.09
CA GLU A 21 7.86 5.04 1.45
C GLU A 21 8.87 4.12 2.15
N LEU A 22 8.56 2.82 2.25
CA LEU A 22 9.43 1.90 3.01
C LEU A 22 10.73 1.61 2.25
N VAL A 23 10.66 1.27 0.97
CA VAL A 23 11.87 0.96 0.18
C VAL A 23 12.63 2.23 -0.21
N ALA A 24 11.95 3.18 -0.87
CA ALA A 24 12.62 4.34 -1.47
C ALA A 24 13.04 5.41 -0.45
N VAL A 25 12.39 5.49 0.71
CA VAL A 25 12.74 6.48 1.75
C VAL A 25 13.47 5.82 2.91
N TYR A 26 12.78 4.97 3.68
CA TYR A 26 13.34 4.39 4.89
C TYR A 26 14.49 3.42 4.58
N GLY A 27 14.22 2.40 3.79
CA GLY A 27 15.22 1.37 3.43
C GLY A 27 16.41 1.95 2.66
N ASN A 28 16.17 2.92 1.77
CA ASN A 28 17.23 3.58 1.02
C ASN A 28 18.18 4.35 1.95
N PHE A 29 17.66 5.13 2.90
CA PHE A 29 18.50 5.85 3.85
C PHE A 29 19.35 4.89 4.70
N VAL A 30 18.72 3.89 5.32
CA VAL A 30 19.40 2.89 6.14
C VAL A 30 20.49 2.17 5.34
N ASN A 31 20.14 1.68 4.15
CA ASN A 31 21.11 0.98 3.30
C ASN A 31 22.30 1.86 2.93
N ARG A 32 22.04 3.11 2.53
CA ARG A 32 23.12 4.05 2.17
C ARG A 32 24.04 4.35 3.35
N ALA A 33 23.50 4.65 4.53
CA ALA A 33 24.29 4.92 5.73
C ALA A 33 25.18 3.73 6.11
N LEU A 34 24.60 2.52 6.18
CA LEU A 34 25.32 1.30 6.54
C LEU A 34 26.35 0.89 5.47
N GLN A 35 26.01 0.94 4.19
CA GLN A 35 26.94 0.58 3.11
C GLN A 35 28.10 1.56 2.97
N LEU A 36 27.87 2.85 3.16
CA LEU A 36 28.96 3.85 3.14
C LEU A 36 29.86 3.66 4.35
N THR A 37 29.31 3.38 5.54
CA THR A 37 30.11 3.07 6.74
C THR A 37 30.91 1.79 6.55
N LYS A 38 30.32 0.74 5.99
CA LYS A 38 31.04 -0.49 5.64
C LYS A 38 32.19 -0.22 4.68
N LYS A 39 31.94 0.59 3.66
CA LYS A 39 32.93 0.89 2.60
C LYS A 39 34.12 1.73 3.10
N TYR A 40 33.88 2.72 3.95
CA TYR A 40 34.90 3.70 4.32
C TYR A 40 35.48 3.49 5.70
N PHE A 41 34.77 2.77 6.58
CA PHE A 41 35.11 2.56 7.97
C PHE A 41 34.96 1.10 8.45
N ASP A 42 34.97 0.13 7.52
CA ASP A 42 34.92 -1.32 7.82
C ASP A 42 33.75 -1.71 8.77
N SER A 43 32.61 -1.07 8.64
CA SER A 43 31.43 -1.24 9.52
C SER A 43 31.69 -0.81 10.98
N VAL A 44 32.65 0.04 11.24
CA VAL A 44 32.88 0.66 12.56
C VAL A 44 32.29 2.07 12.55
N VAL A 45 31.58 2.43 13.62
CA VAL A 45 31.05 3.78 13.79
C VAL A 45 32.20 4.77 13.90
N PRO A 46 32.36 5.71 12.96
CA PRO A 46 33.50 6.65 13.01
C PRO A 46 33.26 7.69 14.12
N ALA A 47 34.36 8.26 14.62
CA ALA A 47 34.25 9.43 15.50
C ALA A 47 33.82 10.67 14.73
N ALA A 48 32.87 11.44 15.29
CA ALA A 48 32.56 12.75 14.74
C ALA A 48 33.69 13.74 15.02
N GLY A 49 34.05 14.52 14.00
CA GLY A 49 34.91 15.69 14.17
C GLY A 49 34.12 16.93 14.55
N GLU A 50 34.61 18.10 14.15
CA GLU A 50 33.91 19.36 14.41
C GLU A 50 32.60 19.44 13.61
N LEU A 51 31.50 19.76 14.34
CA LEU A 51 30.19 19.94 13.73
C LEU A 51 30.05 21.32 13.14
N ASN A 52 29.57 21.42 11.92
CA ASN A 52 29.15 22.68 11.31
C ASN A 52 27.68 23.03 11.66
N ASP A 53 27.23 24.18 11.20
CA ASP A 53 25.87 24.64 11.51
C ASP A 53 24.78 23.73 10.94
N TYR A 54 25.00 23.17 9.73
CA TYR A 54 24.06 22.23 9.11
C TYR A 54 23.96 20.89 9.89
N ASP A 55 25.07 20.43 10.44
CA ASP A 55 25.07 19.26 11.31
C ASP A 55 24.25 19.48 12.57
N ARG A 56 24.47 20.63 13.24
CA ARG A 56 23.73 21.01 14.45
C ARG A 56 22.24 21.19 14.17
N GLU A 57 21.87 21.79 13.05
CA GLU A 57 20.49 21.92 12.62
C GLU A 57 19.85 20.56 12.38
N THR A 58 20.53 19.65 11.66
CA THR A 58 20.06 18.28 11.42
C THR A 58 19.87 17.51 12.72
N LEU A 59 20.82 17.58 13.66
CA LEU A 59 20.72 16.93 14.96
C LEU A 59 19.56 17.47 15.79
N LYS A 60 19.28 18.78 15.71
CA LYS A 60 18.14 19.40 16.36
C LYS A 60 16.82 18.93 15.75
N GLU A 61 16.70 18.91 14.42
CA GLU A 61 15.47 18.46 13.73
C GLU A 61 15.04 17.04 14.18
N PHE A 62 15.99 16.12 14.32
CA PHE A 62 15.58 14.77 14.69
C PHE A 62 15.36 14.60 16.20
N ALA A 63 16.02 15.41 17.04
CA ALA A 63 15.73 15.40 18.49
C ALA A 63 14.28 15.84 18.82
N ASP A 64 13.71 16.73 18.00
CA ASP A 64 12.35 17.23 18.18
C ASP A 64 11.27 16.20 17.78
N VAL A 65 11.61 15.16 17.00
CA VAL A 65 10.64 14.17 16.48
C VAL A 65 9.95 13.39 17.61
N LYS A 66 10.67 13.07 18.70
CA LYS A 66 10.12 12.31 19.82
C LYS A 66 8.87 12.99 20.39
N ALA A 67 8.98 14.26 20.75
CA ALA A 67 7.89 14.99 21.38
C ALA A 67 6.63 15.06 20.48
N GLU A 68 6.84 15.21 19.17
CA GLU A 68 5.71 15.26 18.23
C GLU A 68 5.07 13.88 18.03
N VAL A 69 5.87 12.80 17.94
CA VAL A 69 5.36 11.42 17.84
C VAL A 69 4.59 11.06 19.11
N GLU A 70 5.12 11.33 20.31
CA GLU A 70 4.44 11.08 21.59
C GLU A 70 3.11 11.81 21.67
N LYS A 71 3.08 13.11 21.38
CA LYS A 71 1.86 13.92 21.36
C LYS A 71 0.79 13.35 20.41
N LEU A 72 1.19 12.84 19.24
CA LEU A 72 0.26 12.26 18.28
C LEU A 72 -0.24 10.88 18.74
N LEU A 73 0.61 10.06 19.37
CA LEU A 73 0.22 8.77 19.95
C LEU A 73 -0.73 8.94 21.11
N ASP A 74 -0.52 9.91 22.01
CA ASP A 74 -1.37 10.22 23.15
C ASP A 74 -2.82 10.56 22.76
N VAL A 75 -3.01 11.12 21.57
CA VAL A 75 -4.34 11.43 21.02
C VAL A 75 -4.80 10.43 19.96
N PHE A 76 -4.15 9.26 19.88
CA PHE A 76 -4.49 8.14 18.98
C PHE A 76 -4.43 8.48 17.47
N LYS A 77 -3.62 9.46 17.09
CA LYS A 77 -3.35 9.82 15.69
C LYS A 77 -2.20 9.00 15.11
N PHE A 78 -2.38 7.70 15.02
CA PHE A 78 -1.34 6.74 14.61
C PHE A 78 -0.77 7.00 13.22
N ARG A 79 -1.62 7.44 12.27
CA ARG A 79 -1.18 7.76 10.90
C ARG A 79 -0.24 8.96 10.87
N ASP A 80 -0.58 9.99 11.62
CA ASP A 80 0.24 11.21 11.71
C ASP A 80 1.53 10.91 12.48
N ALA A 81 1.47 10.12 13.56
CA ALA A 81 2.64 9.69 14.32
C ALA A 81 3.62 8.88 13.45
N GLN A 82 3.12 7.94 12.65
CA GLN A 82 3.93 7.19 11.69
C GLN A 82 4.57 8.10 10.62
N LYS A 83 3.83 9.12 10.18
CA LYS A 83 4.35 10.10 9.20
C LYS A 83 5.49 10.92 9.81
N GLU A 84 5.38 11.33 11.08
CA GLU A 84 6.45 12.04 11.79
C GLU A 84 7.66 11.13 12.03
N ALA A 85 7.48 9.87 12.43
CA ALA A 85 8.57 8.92 12.50
C ALA A 85 9.29 8.74 11.14
N MET A 86 8.55 8.76 10.02
CA MET A 86 9.14 8.70 8.68
C MET A 86 9.96 9.95 8.32
N ASN A 87 9.73 11.09 8.96
CA ASN A 87 10.53 12.29 8.74
C ASN A 87 12.00 12.09 9.10
N LEU A 88 12.32 11.26 10.10
CA LEU A 88 13.71 10.90 10.41
C LEU A 88 14.45 10.34 9.19
N ALA A 89 13.79 9.45 8.41
CA ALA A 89 14.38 8.90 7.21
C ALA A 89 14.50 9.95 6.09
N ARG A 90 13.55 10.90 6.01
CA ARG A 90 13.62 12.01 5.04
C ARG A 90 14.74 12.98 5.38
N ILE A 91 14.90 13.35 6.65
CA ILE A 91 16.00 14.16 7.16
C ILE A 91 17.33 13.49 6.79
N GLY A 92 17.47 12.20 7.09
CA GLY A 92 18.68 11.45 6.79
C GLY A 92 19.01 11.36 5.29
N ASN A 93 18.00 11.11 4.43
CA ASN A 93 18.21 11.11 2.97
C ASN A 93 18.64 12.48 2.46
N LYS A 94 17.98 13.56 2.96
CA LYS A 94 18.32 14.94 2.61
C LYS A 94 19.76 15.26 3.06
N TYR A 95 20.10 14.94 4.31
CA TYR A 95 21.44 15.18 4.86
C TYR A 95 22.52 14.48 4.04
N LEU A 96 22.36 13.19 3.70
CA LEU A 96 23.30 12.47 2.83
C LEU A 96 23.35 13.03 1.41
N ALA A 97 22.22 13.52 0.87
CA ALA A 97 22.19 14.10 -0.46
C ALA A 97 22.90 15.46 -0.53
N ASP A 98 22.70 16.30 0.47
CA ASP A 98 23.26 17.64 0.54
C ASP A 98 24.75 17.62 0.87
N THR A 99 25.20 16.65 1.71
CA THR A 99 26.61 16.54 2.14
C THR A 99 27.47 15.70 1.21
N GLU A 100 26.88 14.86 0.36
CA GLU A 100 27.57 14.01 -0.64
C GLU A 100 28.86 13.31 -0.16
N PRO A 101 28.83 12.51 0.94
CA PRO A 101 30.04 11.92 1.52
C PRO A 101 30.85 11.07 0.54
N TRP A 102 30.21 10.50 -0.49
CA TRP A 102 30.90 9.72 -1.53
C TRP A 102 31.81 10.58 -2.42
N LYS A 103 31.55 11.89 -2.54
CA LYS A 103 32.44 12.82 -3.23
C LYS A 103 33.57 13.26 -2.33
N LEU A 104 33.25 13.57 -1.07
CA LEU A 104 34.22 14.02 -0.08
C LEU A 104 35.25 12.94 0.31
N ALA A 105 34.92 11.66 0.18
CA ALA A 105 35.81 10.53 0.55
C ALA A 105 37.15 10.54 -0.18
N LYS A 106 37.33 11.34 -1.22
CA LYS A 106 38.61 11.49 -1.94
C LYS A 106 39.49 12.61 -1.40
N THR A 107 38.93 13.53 -0.63
CA THR A 107 39.58 14.78 -0.25
C THR A 107 39.52 15.09 1.25
N ASP A 108 38.47 14.63 1.93
CA ASP A 108 38.21 14.97 3.33
C ASP A 108 37.50 13.80 4.05
N MET A 109 38.28 12.83 4.52
CA MET A 109 37.77 11.67 5.23
C MET A 109 37.30 12.00 6.67
N GLU A 110 37.82 13.06 7.28
CA GLU A 110 37.35 13.52 8.60
C GLU A 110 35.92 14.04 8.52
N ARG A 111 35.62 14.80 7.47
CA ARG A 111 34.26 15.27 7.20
C ARG A 111 33.31 14.10 6.89
N VAL A 112 33.76 13.11 6.12
CA VAL A 112 32.99 11.88 5.85
C VAL A 112 32.69 11.13 7.16
N ALA A 113 33.66 11.03 8.07
CA ALA A 113 33.47 10.41 9.38
C ALA A 113 32.34 11.09 10.16
N THR A 114 32.36 12.42 10.23
CA THR A 114 31.32 13.21 10.91
C THR A 114 29.92 12.99 10.27
N ILE A 115 29.82 13.05 8.96
CA ILE A 115 28.57 12.84 8.23
C ILE A 115 28.00 11.45 8.49
N LEU A 116 28.83 10.42 8.43
CA LEU A 116 28.38 9.05 8.65
C LEU A 116 28.06 8.77 10.12
N HIS A 117 28.79 9.37 11.07
CA HIS A 117 28.45 9.30 12.49
C HIS A 117 27.01 9.82 12.71
N ILE A 118 26.69 11.02 12.25
CA ILE A 118 25.35 11.64 12.36
C ILE A 118 24.31 10.75 11.68
N SER A 119 24.60 10.26 10.46
CA SER A 119 23.67 9.40 9.73
C SER A 119 23.36 8.10 10.50
N LEU A 120 24.35 7.51 11.19
CA LEU A 120 24.15 6.31 12.00
C LEU A 120 23.32 6.61 13.27
N GLN A 121 23.47 7.78 13.91
CA GLN A 121 22.59 8.18 15.00
C GLN A 121 21.13 8.29 14.53
N LEU A 122 20.89 8.84 13.34
CA LEU A 122 19.56 8.85 12.72
C LEU A 122 19.02 7.44 12.45
N VAL A 123 19.85 6.52 11.97
CA VAL A 123 19.48 5.11 11.74
C VAL A 123 19.08 4.43 13.05
N ALA A 124 19.83 4.67 14.14
CA ALA A 124 19.50 4.15 15.47
C ALA A 124 18.16 4.71 15.98
N ASN A 125 17.93 6.00 15.82
CA ASN A 125 16.65 6.63 16.15
C ASN A 125 15.47 6.07 15.33
N LEU A 126 15.66 5.72 14.06
CA LEU A 126 14.64 5.05 13.25
C LEU A 126 14.27 3.68 13.81
N ALA A 127 15.23 2.91 14.35
CA ALA A 127 14.94 1.63 14.97
C ALA A 127 14.01 1.77 16.19
N ILE A 128 14.17 2.85 16.98
CA ILE A 128 13.32 3.15 18.13
C ILE A 128 11.95 3.68 17.67
N ALA A 129 11.94 4.70 16.81
CA ALA A 129 10.72 5.38 16.39
C ALA A 129 9.72 4.47 15.66
N PHE A 130 10.23 3.45 14.94
CA PHE A 130 9.40 2.49 14.21
C PHE A 130 9.05 1.22 15.00
N GLU A 131 9.58 1.02 16.19
CA GLU A 131 9.23 -0.15 17.02
C GLU A 131 7.72 -0.34 17.20
N PRO A 132 6.93 0.72 17.52
CA PRO A 132 5.48 0.59 17.68
C PRO A 132 4.73 0.29 16.37
N PHE A 133 5.30 0.62 15.21
CA PHE A 133 4.65 0.51 13.91
C PHE A 133 5.11 -0.70 13.10
N LEU A 134 6.42 -0.99 13.14
CA LEU A 134 7.10 -2.01 12.34
C LEU A 134 8.09 -2.82 13.21
N PRO A 135 7.63 -3.55 14.23
CA PRO A 135 8.50 -4.20 15.23
C PRO A 135 9.51 -5.16 14.61
N PHE A 136 9.12 -5.94 13.61
CA PHE A 136 10.04 -6.88 12.93
C PHE A 136 11.14 -6.17 12.14
N SER A 137 10.81 -5.03 11.51
CA SER A 137 11.80 -4.23 10.79
C SER A 137 12.74 -3.52 11.75
N SER A 138 12.24 -3.04 12.89
CA SER A 138 13.04 -2.46 13.97
C SER A 138 13.98 -3.49 14.58
N GLU A 139 13.53 -4.72 14.85
CA GLU A 139 14.38 -5.83 15.30
C GLU A 139 15.47 -6.15 14.27
N LYS A 140 15.14 -6.25 12.98
CA LYS A 140 16.11 -6.46 11.91
C LYS A 140 17.14 -5.34 11.86
N LEU A 141 16.71 -4.09 12.03
CA LEU A 141 17.58 -2.92 12.03
C LEU A 141 18.51 -2.93 13.25
N ARG A 142 18.02 -3.26 14.45
CA ARG A 142 18.87 -3.43 15.66
C ARG A 142 19.95 -4.47 15.44
N LYS A 143 19.65 -5.61 14.82
CA LYS A 143 20.66 -6.63 14.46
C LYS A 143 21.72 -6.08 13.51
N MET A 144 21.33 -5.28 12.51
CA MET A 144 22.29 -4.62 11.62
C MET A 144 23.15 -3.56 12.34
N LEU A 145 22.61 -2.95 13.40
CA LEU A 145 23.33 -2.01 14.25
C LEU A 145 24.16 -2.71 15.34
N ASN A 146 24.04 -4.04 15.48
CA ASN A 146 24.65 -4.84 16.54
C ASN A 146 24.29 -4.32 17.95
N MET A 147 22.98 -4.03 18.16
CA MET A 147 22.44 -3.53 19.42
C MET A 147 21.33 -4.44 19.93
N ASP A 148 21.34 -4.73 21.22
CA ASP A 148 20.39 -5.67 21.84
C ASP A 148 18.99 -5.08 21.99
N SER A 149 18.87 -3.86 22.50
CA SER A 149 17.61 -3.16 22.70
C SER A 149 17.81 -1.65 22.75
N PHE A 150 16.74 -0.92 22.50
CA PHE A 150 16.64 0.50 22.79
C PHE A 150 15.42 0.76 23.68
N ASP A 151 15.53 1.70 24.59
CA ASP A 151 14.39 2.23 25.31
C ASP A 151 13.76 3.36 24.47
N TRP A 152 12.43 3.47 24.50
CA TRP A 152 11.72 4.61 23.91
C TRP A 152 12.21 5.95 24.46
N ALA A 153 12.65 5.97 25.73
CA ALA A 153 13.22 7.16 26.36
C ALA A 153 14.46 7.70 25.62
N GLU A 154 15.20 6.83 24.90
CA GLU A 154 16.41 7.18 24.16
C GLU A 154 16.12 7.79 22.78
N LEU A 155 14.88 7.75 22.30
CA LEU A 155 14.50 8.40 21.05
C LEU A 155 14.82 9.90 21.11
N GLY A 156 15.48 10.41 20.08
CA GLY A 156 15.96 11.78 20.00
C GLY A 156 17.39 11.98 20.53
N HIS A 157 18.01 10.97 21.13
CA HIS A 157 19.41 11.06 21.55
C HIS A 157 20.36 11.00 20.33
N THR A 158 21.47 11.72 20.44
CA THR A 158 22.43 11.90 19.35
C THR A 158 23.72 11.09 19.54
N ASP A 159 23.75 10.22 20.54
CA ASP A 159 24.91 9.44 21.02
C ASP A 159 24.58 7.94 21.26
N LEU A 160 23.56 7.43 20.59
CA LEU A 160 23.08 6.04 20.71
C LEU A 160 24.15 5.02 20.27
N LEU A 161 24.95 5.38 19.27
CA LEU A 161 26.01 4.56 18.73
C LEU A 161 27.37 5.25 19.00
N PRO A 162 28.12 4.78 19.99
CA PRO A 162 29.42 5.40 20.31
C PRO A 162 30.47 5.16 19.20
N ALA A 163 31.41 6.08 19.05
CA ALA A 163 32.55 5.89 18.15
C ALA A 163 33.30 4.60 18.49
N GLY A 164 33.70 3.85 17.48
CA GLY A 164 34.36 2.55 17.64
C GLY A 164 33.39 1.36 17.78
N HIS A 165 32.08 1.59 17.87
CA HIS A 165 31.10 0.51 17.89
C HIS A 165 31.08 -0.25 16.57
N GLN A 166 31.15 -1.60 16.64
CA GLN A 166 31.13 -2.48 15.47
C GLN A 166 29.68 -2.76 15.04
N LEU A 167 29.34 -2.40 13.82
CA LEU A 167 28.05 -2.70 13.23
C LEU A 167 27.97 -4.16 12.77
N GLY A 168 26.77 -4.69 12.70
CA GLY A 168 26.46 -5.97 12.09
C GLY A 168 26.50 -5.94 10.55
N THR A 169 26.08 -7.04 9.93
CA THR A 169 26.06 -7.14 8.47
C THR A 169 24.88 -6.35 7.89
N PRO A 170 25.12 -5.38 6.99
CA PRO A 170 24.06 -4.66 6.32
C PRO A 170 23.25 -5.58 5.39
N GLU A 171 21.92 -5.54 5.52
CA GLU A 171 20.94 -6.22 4.66
C GLU A 171 19.91 -5.23 4.15
N LEU A 172 19.15 -5.61 3.11
CA LEU A 172 18.00 -4.83 2.69
C LEU A 172 16.92 -4.91 3.76
N LEU A 173 16.50 -3.77 4.29
CA LEU A 173 15.46 -3.72 5.32
C LEU A 173 14.07 -4.05 4.73
N PHE A 174 13.81 -3.58 3.52
CA PHE A 174 12.57 -3.81 2.78
C PHE A 174 12.86 -4.24 1.35
N GLU A 175 12.00 -5.10 0.81
CA GLU A 175 12.06 -5.53 -0.56
C GLU A 175 10.98 -4.84 -1.40
N LYS A 176 11.30 -4.56 -2.65
CA LYS A 176 10.35 -4.00 -3.61
C LYS A 176 9.32 -5.06 -3.99
N ILE A 177 8.07 -4.67 -4.01
CA ILE A 177 6.98 -5.52 -4.49
C ILE A 177 6.81 -5.26 -5.99
N GLU A 178 7.03 -6.28 -6.81
CA GLU A 178 6.88 -6.20 -8.26
C GLU A 178 5.42 -6.41 -8.70
N ASP A 179 5.10 -6.03 -9.94
CA ASP A 179 3.73 -6.04 -10.46
C ASP A 179 3.15 -7.46 -10.59
N ASP A 180 3.97 -8.45 -10.88
CA ASP A 180 3.57 -9.86 -10.97
C ASP A 180 3.08 -10.43 -9.63
N VAL A 181 3.71 -10.04 -8.52
CA VAL A 181 3.28 -10.39 -7.15
C VAL A 181 1.87 -9.85 -6.88
N ILE A 182 1.61 -8.61 -7.29
CA ILE A 182 0.29 -7.98 -7.14
C ILE A 182 -0.74 -8.67 -8.04
N GLN A 183 -0.38 -8.96 -9.30
CA GLN A 183 -1.28 -9.66 -10.23
C GLN A 183 -1.68 -11.04 -9.69
N ALA A 184 -0.74 -11.79 -9.14
CA ALA A 184 -1.04 -13.09 -8.51
C ALA A 184 -2.05 -12.97 -7.35
N GLN A 185 -2.01 -11.91 -6.53
CA GLN A 185 -2.99 -11.68 -5.48
C GLN A 185 -4.37 -11.30 -6.05
N VAL A 186 -4.42 -10.49 -7.09
CA VAL A 186 -5.67 -10.13 -7.79
C VAL A 186 -6.31 -11.39 -8.41
N ASP A 187 -5.54 -12.22 -9.08
CA ASP A 187 -6.02 -13.46 -9.70
C ASP A 187 -6.57 -14.44 -8.65
N LYS A 188 -5.88 -14.58 -7.51
CA LYS A 188 -6.36 -15.36 -6.37
C LYS A 188 -7.69 -14.85 -5.82
N LEU A 189 -7.84 -13.53 -5.69
CA LEU A 189 -9.08 -12.91 -5.23
C LEU A 189 -10.23 -13.17 -6.19
N LEU A 190 -10.00 -13.02 -7.50
CA LEU A 190 -10.99 -13.28 -8.54
C LEU A 190 -11.40 -14.75 -8.60
N ALA A 191 -10.44 -15.67 -8.49
CA ALA A 191 -10.71 -17.10 -8.42
C ALA A 191 -11.57 -17.47 -7.20
N THR A 192 -11.25 -16.91 -6.03
CA THR A 192 -12.02 -17.12 -4.80
C THR A 192 -13.44 -16.57 -4.93
N LYS A 193 -13.60 -15.37 -5.51
CA LYS A 193 -14.91 -14.78 -5.78
C LYS A 193 -15.76 -15.68 -6.66
N LYS A 194 -15.19 -16.15 -7.78
CA LYS A 194 -15.87 -17.05 -8.73
C LYS A 194 -16.26 -18.38 -8.06
N ALA A 195 -15.38 -18.95 -7.23
CA ALA A 195 -15.67 -20.17 -6.49
C ALA A 195 -16.84 -19.98 -5.49
N ASN A 196 -16.85 -18.87 -4.76
CA ASN A 196 -17.91 -18.55 -3.82
C ASN A 196 -19.27 -18.29 -4.54
N GLU A 197 -19.26 -17.60 -5.66
CA GLU A 197 -20.47 -17.39 -6.50
C GLU A 197 -21.03 -18.74 -7.00
N ALA A 198 -20.14 -19.63 -7.47
CA ALA A 198 -20.54 -20.98 -7.90
C ALA A 198 -21.09 -21.81 -6.74
N ALA A 199 -20.50 -21.72 -5.54
CA ALA A 199 -20.96 -22.44 -4.36
C ALA A 199 -22.29 -21.93 -3.81
N THR A 200 -22.62 -20.65 -4.04
CA THR A 200 -23.90 -20.05 -3.62
C THR A 200 -25.01 -20.25 -4.64
N TYR A 201 -24.69 -20.68 -5.86
CA TYR A 201 -25.69 -20.95 -6.89
C TYR A 201 -26.55 -22.16 -6.50
N LYS A 202 -27.81 -21.91 -6.19
CA LYS A 202 -28.82 -22.94 -5.99
C LYS A 202 -29.71 -23.01 -7.25
N ALA A 203 -29.59 -24.10 -7.98
CA ALA A 203 -30.51 -24.36 -9.08
C ALA A 203 -31.96 -24.44 -8.54
N ASN A 204 -32.87 -23.86 -9.26
CA ASN A 204 -34.30 -24.07 -8.95
C ASN A 204 -34.62 -25.57 -9.04
N PRO A 205 -35.51 -26.07 -8.17
CA PRO A 205 -35.92 -27.46 -8.24
C PRO A 205 -36.53 -27.75 -9.63
N ILE A 206 -36.20 -28.96 -10.12
CA ILE A 206 -36.76 -29.44 -11.39
C ILE A 206 -38.29 -29.46 -11.26
N LYS A 207 -38.98 -28.86 -12.19
CA LYS A 207 -40.44 -28.91 -12.24
C LYS A 207 -40.93 -30.35 -12.51
N PRO A 208 -42.15 -30.70 -12.11
CA PRO A 208 -42.73 -31.99 -12.45
C PRO A 208 -42.68 -32.24 -13.96
N THR A 209 -42.47 -33.50 -14.34
CA THR A 209 -42.54 -33.92 -15.74
C THR A 209 -43.98 -33.72 -16.24
N ILE A 210 -44.11 -33.11 -17.41
CA ILE A 210 -45.42 -32.97 -18.10
C ILE A 210 -45.53 -34.04 -19.20
N ALA A 211 -46.75 -34.45 -19.54
CA ALA A 211 -46.96 -35.33 -20.65
C ALA A 211 -46.76 -34.59 -22.00
N PHE A 212 -46.50 -35.33 -23.06
CA PHE A 212 -46.31 -34.74 -24.39
C PHE A 212 -47.52 -33.97 -24.86
N GLU A 213 -48.73 -34.45 -24.55
CA GLU A 213 -50.01 -33.81 -24.84
C GLU A 213 -50.15 -32.46 -24.17
N ASP A 214 -49.46 -32.19 -23.03
CA ASP A 214 -49.43 -30.89 -22.39
C ASP A 214 -48.48 -29.94 -23.13
N PHE A 215 -47.40 -30.47 -23.68
CA PHE A 215 -46.44 -29.70 -24.49
C PHE A 215 -47.08 -29.34 -25.85
N GLU A 216 -47.83 -30.22 -26.50
CA GLU A 216 -48.54 -29.98 -27.76
C GLU A 216 -49.57 -28.83 -27.68
N LYS A 217 -50.07 -28.53 -26.48
CA LYS A 217 -51.01 -27.39 -26.26
C LYS A 217 -50.30 -26.03 -26.35
N LEU A 218 -48.96 -26.00 -26.35
CA LEU A 218 -48.18 -24.76 -26.50
C LEU A 218 -48.11 -24.39 -27.96
N ASP A 219 -48.70 -23.26 -28.34
CA ASP A 219 -48.54 -22.66 -29.66
C ASP A 219 -47.46 -21.59 -29.62
N ILE A 220 -46.23 -21.99 -29.99
CA ILE A 220 -45.05 -21.11 -29.99
C ILE A 220 -44.81 -20.66 -31.44
N ARG A 221 -44.93 -19.36 -31.68
CA ARG A 221 -44.74 -18.77 -33.01
C ARG A 221 -43.67 -17.71 -33.00
N VAL A 222 -43.01 -17.56 -34.13
CA VAL A 222 -42.13 -16.42 -34.42
C VAL A 222 -43.00 -15.33 -35.04
N GLY A 223 -42.88 -14.11 -34.52
CA GLY A 223 -43.58 -12.94 -35.03
C GLY A 223 -42.62 -11.81 -35.36
N THR A 224 -43.00 -10.96 -36.31
CA THR A 224 -42.26 -9.73 -36.63
C THR A 224 -42.78 -8.58 -35.76
N VAL A 225 -41.86 -7.89 -35.10
CA VAL A 225 -42.20 -6.68 -34.35
C VAL A 225 -42.45 -5.54 -35.32
N LEU A 226 -43.66 -5.02 -35.32
CA LEU A 226 -44.08 -3.90 -36.18
C LEU A 226 -43.89 -2.56 -35.49
N GLU A 227 -44.16 -2.51 -34.19
CA GLU A 227 -44.08 -1.32 -33.37
C GLU A 227 -43.63 -1.72 -31.94
N CYS A 228 -42.81 -0.88 -31.31
CA CYS A 228 -42.47 -1.02 -29.93
C CYS A 228 -42.51 0.35 -29.23
N GLU A 229 -43.19 0.42 -28.09
CA GLU A 229 -43.28 1.66 -27.31
C GLU A 229 -43.16 1.39 -25.80
N ALA A 230 -42.64 2.37 -25.05
CA ALA A 230 -42.64 2.31 -23.60
C ALA A 230 -44.03 2.49 -23.01
N VAL A 231 -44.39 1.67 -22.02
CA VAL A 231 -45.70 1.79 -21.34
C VAL A 231 -45.64 2.97 -20.36
N PRO A 232 -46.53 3.98 -20.50
CA PRO A 232 -46.54 5.13 -19.60
C PRO A 232 -46.65 4.74 -18.13
N LYS A 233 -45.81 5.35 -17.27
CA LYS A 233 -45.74 5.10 -15.82
C LYS A 233 -45.22 3.71 -15.43
N MET A 234 -44.79 2.84 -16.35
CA MET A 234 -44.28 1.49 -16.10
C MET A 234 -42.85 1.34 -16.60
N LYS A 235 -41.85 1.63 -15.75
CA LYS A 235 -40.44 1.66 -16.13
C LYS A 235 -39.83 0.31 -16.61
N LYS A 236 -40.54 -0.80 -16.41
CA LYS A 236 -40.05 -2.15 -16.75
C LYS A 236 -40.72 -2.75 -17.99
N LEU A 237 -41.78 -2.12 -18.53
CA LEU A 237 -42.62 -2.70 -19.56
C LEU A 237 -42.41 -2.00 -20.89
N LEU A 238 -42.33 -2.82 -21.96
CA LEU A 238 -42.52 -2.41 -23.35
C LEU A 238 -43.79 -3.03 -23.93
N LYS A 239 -44.50 -2.26 -24.75
CA LYS A 239 -45.69 -2.69 -25.49
C LYS A 239 -45.29 -2.89 -26.95
N PHE A 240 -45.58 -4.06 -27.46
CA PHE A 240 -45.24 -4.49 -28.81
C PHE A 240 -46.54 -4.68 -29.63
N LYS A 241 -46.45 -4.33 -30.90
CA LYS A 241 -47.37 -4.79 -31.91
C LYS A 241 -46.64 -5.79 -32.80
N ILE A 242 -47.10 -7.03 -32.79
CA ILE A 242 -46.41 -8.16 -33.42
C ILE A 242 -47.32 -8.78 -34.47
N ALA A 243 -46.80 -8.98 -35.68
CA ALA A 243 -47.43 -9.79 -36.71
C ALA A 243 -46.95 -11.25 -36.59
N ASP A 244 -47.83 -12.18 -36.26
CA ASP A 244 -47.54 -13.60 -36.09
C ASP A 244 -47.92 -14.49 -37.27
N GLY A 245 -48.27 -13.87 -38.38
CA GLY A 245 -48.72 -14.55 -39.60
C GLY A 245 -50.22 -14.85 -39.65
N LEU A 246 -50.95 -14.65 -38.55
CA LEU A 246 -52.40 -14.80 -38.48
C LEU A 246 -53.08 -13.43 -38.27
N GLU A 247 -52.60 -12.70 -37.28
CA GLU A 247 -53.17 -11.37 -36.95
C GLU A 247 -52.05 -10.50 -36.30
N ASN A 248 -52.38 -9.20 -36.16
CA ASN A 248 -51.50 -8.30 -35.40
C ASN A 248 -51.90 -8.31 -33.92
N ARG A 249 -51.01 -8.77 -33.06
CA ARG A 249 -51.25 -8.86 -31.60
C ARG A 249 -50.50 -7.77 -30.85
N THR A 250 -51.14 -7.32 -29.78
CA THR A 250 -50.48 -6.45 -28.80
C THR A 250 -49.97 -7.28 -27.63
N ILE A 251 -48.68 -7.24 -27.40
CA ILE A 251 -48.00 -7.96 -26.29
C ILE A 251 -47.29 -6.95 -25.40
N VAL A 252 -47.36 -7.14 -24.09
CA VAL A 252 -46.61 -6.35 -23.11
C VAL A 252 -45.56 -7.25 -22.43
N SER A 253 -44.30 -6.83 -22.44
CA SER A 253 -43.19 -7.60 -21.90
C SER A 253 -42.32 -6.79 -20.96
N GLY A 254 -41.77 -7.45 -19.92
CA GLY A 254 -40.95 -6.86 -18.87
C GLY A 254 -39.48 -6.64 -19.24
N ILE A 255 -39.15 -6.36 -20.51
CA ILE A 255 -37.78 -6.29 -21.02
C ILE A 255 -37.21 -4.87 -21.19
N ALA A 256 -37.95 -3.83 -20.76
CA ALA A 256 -37.50 -2.43 -20.87
C ALA A 256 -36.19 -2.11 -20.10
N GLN A 257 -35.76 -2.99 -19.21
CA GLN A 257 -34.45 -2.85 -18.50
C GLN A 257 -33.26 -3.31 -19.34
N HIS A 258 -33.51 -4.09 -20.40
CA HIS A 258 -32.46 -4.73 -21.21
C HIS A 258 -32.44 -4.20 -22.65
N TYR A 259 -33.57 -3.65 -23.15
CA TYR A 259 -33.71 -3.19 -24.53
C TYR A 259 -34.46 -1.87 -24.61
N LYS A 260 -34.08 -1.05 -25.57
CA LYS A 260 -34.81 0.17 -25.90
C LYS A 260 -35.80 -0.10 -27.04
N PRO A 261 -36.95 0.64 -27.12
CA PRO A 261 -37.93 0.45 -28.19
C PRO A 261 -37.34 0.49 -29.61
N GLU A 262 -36.35 1.38 -29.83
CA GLU A 262 -35.71 1.62 -31.13
C GLU A 262 -34.82 0.47 -31.58
N GLU A 263 -34.42 -0.40 -30.67
CA GLU A 263 -33.57 -1.57 -30.94
C GLU A 263 -34.36 -2.82 -31.33
N LEU A 264 -35.69 -2.76 -31.22
CA LEU A 264 -36.57 -3.95 -31.33
C LEU A 264 -37.56 -3.89 -32.47
N VAL A 265 -37.51 -2.87 -33.35
CA VAL A 265 -38.37 -2.70 -34.52
C VAL A 265 -37.60 -2.88 -35.80
#